data_88a139bc91062d74492130c0009853eb
#
_entry.id   88a139bc91062d74492130c0009853eb
#
_cell.length_a   1.000
_cell.length_b   1.000
_cell.length_c   1.000
_cell.angle_alpha   90.00
_cell.angle_beta   90.00
_cell.angle_gamma   90.00
#
_symmetry.space_group_name_H-M   'P 1'
#
loop_
_entity.id
_entity.type
_entity.pdbx_description
1 polymer ?
#
loop_
_entity_poly.entity_id
_entity_poly.type
_entity_poly.pdbx_seq_one_letter_code
_entity_poly.pdbx_strand_id
1 'polypeptide(L)'
;MHRRTLLKTVPAAVAAALPAQRTARRTTVAIRDDAFLIDGRPTYAGRSWQGPRIEGLLMNSRMVQGIFDDLNPQTRPMWAYPDTKRWDATRNTREFVAAIPEWRRQGLLSFTINLQGGSPQGYSQEQPWHNSAFRTDGSLRPEYLARLGRILDRADALGMVPIVGLFYFGQDQRLDGDAAVRRGVRDAVTWLLSRGYRNLLIEIANECDNRKYEQPLIKPDRVHELIELAKSIVLHGHRFPVSVSYNGASIPTPNVVATADYLLLHGNGVHEPDGIARMVQRTRAVEGYRKTPILFNEDDHFDFDRPRNNFTAAVAEYASWGYFDFRMKGEGFDEGYQSVPVNWGISSARKRGFFQLIGEMTGSIATP
;
A
#
# COMPACT_ATOMS: atom_id res chain seq x y z
N MET A 1 -39.24 -58.44 40.31
CA MET A 1 -39.54 -57.77 38.99
C MET A 1 -38.67 -56.57 38.91
N HIS A 2 -37.57 -56.64 38.12
CA HIS A 2 -36.66 -55.52 37.91
C HIS A 2 -36.81 -55.07 36.46
N ARG A 3 -37.31 -53.82 36.26
CA ARG A 3 -37.34 -53.18 34.96
C ARG A 3 -35.97 -52.60 34.63
N ARG A 4 -35.32 -53.12 33.57
CA ARG A 4 -34.13 -52.52 32.97
C ARG A 4 -34.58 -51.43 31.97
N THR A 5 -34.14 -50.18 32.23
CA THR A 5 -34.30 -49.07 31.32
C THR A 5 -33.12 -49.07 30.32
N LEU A 6 -33.42 -49.24 29.05
CA LEU A 6 -32.43 -49.14 27.97
C LEU A 6 -32.26 -47.65 27.62
N LEU A 7 -31.09 -47.11 27.86
CA LEU A 7 -30.64 -45.81 27.35
C LEU A 7 -30.26 -45.96 25.84
N LYS A 8 -31.00 -45.33 24.97
CA LYS A 8 -30.64 -45.18 23.54
C LYS A 8 -29.64 -44.06 23.39
N THR A 9 -28.38 -44.33 23.04
CA THR A 9 -27.39 -43.37 22.63
C THR A 9 -27.66 -42.97 21.20
N VAL A 10 -27.91 -41.66 20.97
CA VAL A 10 -27.99 -41.03 19.65
C VAL A 10 -26.57 -40.63 19.22
N PRO A 11 -26.05 -41.04 18.07
CA PRO A 11 -24.76 -40.61 17.60
C PRO A 11 -24.83 -39.14 17.16
N ALA A 12 -23.98 -38.28 17.74
CA ALA A 12 -23.78 -36.91 17.27
C ALA A 12 -23.09 -36.92 15.91
N ALA A 13 -23.80 -36.49 14.90
CA ALA A 13 -23.23 -36.28 13.58
C ALA A 13 -22.29 -35.05 13.63
N VAL A 14 -21.01 -35.28 13.48
CA VAL A 14 -19.99 -34.22 13.29
C VAL A 14 -20.20 -33.69 11.86
N ALA A 15 -20.80 -32.53 11.74
CA ALA A 15 -20.87 -31.82 10.47
C ALA A 15 -19.46 -31.33 10.11
N ALA A 16 -18.81 -32.01 9.16
CA ALA A 16 -17.56 -31.52 8.57
C ALA A 16 -17.85 -30.20 7.84
N ALA A 17 -17.29 -29.12 8.35
CA ALA A 17 -17.35 -27.82 7.68
C ALA A 17 -16.63 -27.95 6.33
N LEU A 18 -17.37 -27.84 5.23
CA LEU A 18 -16.83 -27.77 3.90
C LEU A 18 -15.85 -26.57 3.85
N PRO A 19 -14.65 -26.72 3.27
CA PRO A 19 -13.74 -25.59 3.10
C PRO A 19 -14.46 -24.54 2.23
N ALA A 20 -14.53 -23.30 2.74
CA ALA A 20 -15.11 -22.19 2.00
C ALA A 20 -14.46 -22.14 0.61
N GLN A 21 -15.25 -22.28 -0.44
CA GLN A 21 -14.77 -22.17 -1.82
C GLN A 21 -14.10 -20.79 -1.97
N ARG A 22 -12.78 -20.79 -2.19
CA ARG A 22 -12.05 -19.56 -2.52
C ARG A 22 -12.61 -19.05 -3.83
N THR A 23 -13.26 -17.89 -3.80
CA THR A 23 -13.66 -17.19 -5.03
C THR A 23 -12.43 -17.04 -5.92
N ALA A 24 -12.53 -17.39 -7.18
CA ALA A 24 -11.44 -17.21 -8.14
C ALA A 24 -11.02 -15.75 -8.17
N ARG A 25 -9.71 -15.49 -8.10
CA ARG A 25 -9.15 -14.14 -8.22
C ARG A 25 -9.53 -13.58 -9.58
N ARG A 26 -9.99 -12.33 -9.62
CA ARG A 26 -10.63 -11.73 -10.80
C ARG A 26 -9.74 -10.72 -11.47
N THR A 27 -8.95 -9.97 -10.69
CA THR A 27 -8.22 -8.80 -11.15
C THR A 27 -6.75 -9.14 -11.40
N THR A 28 -6.25 -8.67 -12.53
CA THR A 28 -4.83 -8.77 -12.87
C THR A 28 -4.25 -7.37 -13.10
N VAL A 29 -3.00 -7.14 -12.71
CA VAL A 29 -2.24 -5.95 -13.09
C VAL A 29 -1.10 -6.34 -13.99
N ALA A 30 -0.84 -5.50 -14.99
CA ALA A 30 0.31 -5.60 -15.88
C ALA A 30 0.87 -4.21 -16.17
N ILE A 31 2.11 -4.16 -16.65
CA ILE A 31 2.76 -2.95 -17.14
C ILE A 31 3.07 -3.16 -18.61
N ARG A 32 2.76 -2.17 -19.44
CA ARG A 32 3.16 -2.10 -20.85
C ARG A 32 3.77 -0.72 -21.10
N ASP A 33 5.05 -0.70 -21.39
CA ASP A 33 5.83 0.55 -21.47
C ASP A 33 5.67 1.37 -20.17
N ASP A 34 5.17 2.57 -20.25
CA ASP A 34 4.91 3.49 -19.13
C ASP A 34 3.46 3.48 -18.62
N ALA A 35 2.66 2.48 -19.03
CA ALA A 35 1.24 2.37 -18.68
C ALA A 35 0.94 1.16 -17.79
N PHE A 36 0.07 1.36 -16.79
CA PHE A 36 -0.55 0.29 -16.03
C PHE A 36 -1.81 -0.23 -16.72
N LEU A 37 -1.99 -1.55 -16.69
CA LEU A 37 -3.16 -2.22 -17.21
C LEU A 37 -3.84 -3.01 -16.09
N ILE A 38 -5.18 -2.96 -16.05
CA ILE A 38 -6.01 -3.83 -15.23
C ILE A 38 -6.82 -4.72 -16.18
N ASP A 39 -6.73 -6.05 -15.99
CA ASP A 39 -7.42 -7.04 -16.82
C ASP A 39 -7.16 -6.84 -18.34
N GLY A 40 -5.90 -6.52 -18.67
CA GLY A 40 -5.43 -6.32 -20.04
C GLY A 40 -5.82 -4.97 -20.66
N ARG A 41 -6.54 -4.11 -19.96
CA ARG A 41 -6.95 -2.77 -20.42
C ARG A 41 -6.17 -1.69 -19.69
N PRO A 42 -5.74 -0.62 -20.36
CA PRO A 42 -5.15 0.52 -19.67
C PRO A 42 -6.09 1.04 -18.57
N THR A 43 -5.52 1.42 -17.44
CA THR A 43 -6.28 2.15 -16.43
C THR A 43 -6.86 3.42 -17.03
N TYR A 44 -8.05 3.86 -16.60
CA TYR A 44 -8.72 5.06 -17.10
C TYR A 44 -8.77 5.14 -18.64
N ALA A 45 -9.07 4.02 -19.31
CA ALA A 45 -9.04 3.88 -20.77
C ALA A 45 -9.80 5.01 -21.49
N GLY A 46 -9.16 5.63 -22.49
CA GLY A 46 -9.69 6.72 -23.29
C GLY A 46 -9.75 8.08 -22.56
N ARG A 47 -9.22 8.20 -21.34
CA ARG A 47 -9.34 9.44 -20.56
C ARG A 47 -8.16 10.38 -20.77
N SER A 48 -8.52 11.65 -20.92
CA SER A 48 -7.63 12.81 -20.80
C SER A 48 -8.28 13.83 -19.85
N TRP A 49 -7.50 14.67 -19.23
CA TRP A 49 -7.98 15.73 -18.36
C TRP A 49 -7.23 17.03 -18.63
N GLN A 50 -7.95 18.09 -19.02
CA GLN A 50 -7.38 19.40 -19.39
C GLN A 50 -6.21 19.33 -20.41
N GLY A 51 -6.26 18.34 -21.33
CA GLY A 51 -5.23 18.10 -22.34
C GLY A 51 -4.35 16.89 -22.07
N PRO A 52 -3.64 16.73 -20.94
CA PRO A 52 -2.85 15.55 -20.60
C PRO A 52 -3.63 14.26 -20.64
N ARG A 53 -2.98 13.18 -21.15
CA ARG A 53 -3.49 11.81 -21.11
C ARG A 53 -3.47 11.28 -19.69
N ILE A 54 -4.59 10.69 -19.24
CA ILE A 54 -4.71 10.01 -17.95
C ILE A 54 -4.70 8.49 -18.12
N GLU A 55 -5.13 8.02 -19.30
CA GLU A 55 -5.10 6.60 -19.64
C GLU A 55 -3.72 6.00 -19.36
N GLY A 56 -3.69 4.89 -18.61
CA GLY A 56 -2.46 4.20 -18.23
C GLY A 56 -1.84 4.66 -16.90
N LEU A 57 -2.30 5.76 -16.29
CA LEU A 57 -1.85 6.17 -14.96
C LEU A 57 -2.54 5.35 -13.86
N LEU A 58 -1.93 5.24 -12.70
CA LEU A 58 -2.47 4.53 -11.53
C LEU A 58 -2.52 5.48 -10.33
N MET A 59 -3.62 6.23 -10.21
CA MET A 59 -3.84 7.13 -9.07
C MET A 59 -4.02 6.32 -7.79
N ASN A 60 -3.38 6.78 -6.73
CA ASN A 60 -3.30 6.02 -5.50
C ASN A 60 -3.41 6.89 -4.25
N SER A 61 -3.47 6.24 -3.09
CA SER A 61 -3.39 6.92 -1.79
C SER A 61 -2.58 6.07 -0.82
N ARG A 62 -1.79 6.75 -0.01
CA ARG A 62 -0.98 6.09 1.02
C ARG A 62 -1.84 5.80 2.24
N MET A 63 -2.20 4.54 2.44
CA MET A 63 -3.11 4.07 3.49
C MET A 63 -2.48 2.90 4.28
N VAL A 64 -1.21 3.04 4.67
CA VAL A 64 -0.35 1.95 5.12
C VAL A 64 -0.78 1.27 6.42
N GLN A 65 -1.67 1.89 7.19
CA GLN A 65 -2.03 1.42 8.53
C GLN A 65 -3.24 0.47 8.59
N GLY A 66 -3.77 0.02 7.45
CA GLY A 66 -4.96 -0.84 7.43
C GLY A 66 -4.82 -2.16 8.18
N ILE A 67 -3.59 -2.68 8.33
CA ILE A 67 -3.28 -3.89 9.10
C ILE A 67 -2.53 -3.62 10.41
N PHE A 68 -2.37 -2.35 10.79
CA PHE A 68 -1.61 -1.93 11.97
C PHE A 68 -2.00 -2.73 13.21
N ASP A 69 -0.99 -3.13 13.97
CA ASP A 69 -1.11 -3.55 15.36
C ASP A 69 0.21 -3.24 16.07
N ASP A 70 0.11 -2.84 17.32
CA ASP A 70 1.28 -2.55 18.15
C ASP A 70 1.55 -3.72 19.08
N LEU A 71 2.68 -4.38 18.87
CA LEU A 71 3.14 -5.50 19.71
C LEU A 71 3.84 -5.03 20.99
N ASN A 72 4.10 -3.72 21.12
CA ASN A 72 4.65 -3.13 22.33
C ASN A 72 3.52 -2.76 23.32
N PRO A 73 3.38 -3.45 24.47
CA PRO A 73 2.31 -3.19 25.42
C PRO A 73 2.38 -1.77 26.04
N GLN A 74 3.56 -1.14 26.03
CA GLN A 74 3.74 0.20 26.58
C GLN A 74 3.20 1.28 25.69
N THR A 75 3.28 1.13 24.36
CA THR A 75 2.80 2.10 23.38
C THR A 75 1.41 1.77 22.81
N ARG A 76 0.95 0.53 22.93
CA ARG A 76 -0.38 0.10 22.44
C ARG A 76 -1.55 0.96 22.94
N PRO A 77 -1.59 1.46 24.19
CA PRO A 77 -2.66 2.36 24.65
C PRO A 77 -2.76 3.67 23.89
N MET A 78 -1.69 4.13 23.23
CA MET A 78 -1.67 5.37 22.44
C MET A 78 -2.66 5.34 21.27
N TRP A 79 -2.99 4.14 20.79
CA TRP A 79 -3.85 3.90 19.61
C TRP A 79 -5.32 3.67 19.97
N ALA A 80 -5.71 4.02 21.20
CA ALA A 80 -7.07 3.81 21.68
C ALA A 80 -8.10 4.58 20.82
N TYR A 81 -9.15 3.90 20.40
CA TYR A 81 -10.30 4.51 19.71
C TYR A 81 -10.98 5.52 20.65
N PRO A 82 -11.47 6.68 20.14
CA PRO A 82 -12.09 7.71 20.97
C PRO A 82 -13.32 7.24 21.74
N ASP A 83 -14.09 6.30 21.19
CA ASP A 83 -15.33 5.77 21.75
C ASP A 83 -15.10 4.66 22.79
N THR A 84 -14.27 3.67 22.47
CA THR A 84 -14.05 2.48 23.32
C THR A 84 -12.89 2.63 24.30
N LYS A 85 -12.03 3.65 24.13
CA LYS A 85 -10.79 3.85 24.91
C LYS A 85 -9.82 2.66 24.83
N ARG A 86 -9.93 1.84 23.77
CA ARG A 86 -9.08 0.67 23.54
C ARG A 86 -8.70 0.57 22.06
N TRP A 87 -7.49 0.08 21.79
CA TRP A 87 -7.09 -0.29 20.43
C TRP A 87 -7.70 -1.64 20.04
N ASP A 88 -8.18 -1.71 18.80
CA ASP A 88 -8.70 -2.93 18.18
C ASP A 88 -8.23 -3.01 16.72
N ALA A 89 -7.20 -3.82 16.47
CA ALA A 89 -6.62 -4.03 15.13
C ALA A 89 -7.61 -4.69 14.16
N THR A 90 -8.54 -5.52 14.67
CA THR A 90 -9.57 -6.17 13.84
C THR A 90 -10.61 -5.15 13.41
N ARG A 91 -11.03 -4.26 14.29
CA ARG A 91 -11.91 -3.12 13.99
C ARG A 91 -11.27 -2.22 12.94
N ASN A 92 -10.01 -1.84 13.11
CA ASN A 92 -9.28 -1.01 12.17
C ASN A 92 -9.32 -1.59 10.75
N THR A 93 -8.97 -2.87 10.61
CA THR A 93 -9.02 -3.55 9.30
C THR A 93 -10.45 -3.64 8.76
N ARG A 94 -11.46 -3.91 9.60
CA ARG A 94 -12.86 -3.99 9.18
C ARG A 94 -13.36 -2.65 8.65
N GLU A 95 -13.06 -1.56 9.33
CA GLU A 95 -13.41 -0.20 8.90
C GLU A 95 -12.69 0.20 7.61
N PHE A 96 -11.42 -0.15 7.46
CA PHE A 96 -10.66 0.00 6.22
C PHE A 96 -11.37 -0.73 5.05
N VAL A 97 -11.67 -2.01 5.21
CA VAL A 97 -12.34 -2.83 4.19
C VAL A 97 -13.72 -2.26 3.80
N ALA A 98 -14.44 -1.71 4.78
CA ALA A 98 -15.75 -1.08 4.53
C ALA A 98 -15.64 0.22 3.71
N ALA A 99 -14.52 0.95 3.80
CA ALA A 99 -14.31 2.19 3.07
C ALA A 99 -13.86 2.00 1.60
N ILE A 100 -13.21 0.89 1.26
CA ILE A 100 -12.66 0.61 -0.09
C ILE A 100 -13.70 0.84 -1.23
N PRO A 101 -14.97 0.41 -1.13
CA PRO A 101 -15.95 0.64 -2.20
C PRO A 101 -16.19 2.12 -2.50
N GLU A 102 -16.16 2.96 -1.48
CA GLU A 102 -16.33 4.40 -1.65
C GLU A 102 -15.16 5.00 -2.42
N TRP A 103 -13.93 4.71 -2.00
CA TRP A 103 -12.74 5.16 -2.70
C TRP A 103 -12.73 4.74 -4.17
N ARG A 104 -13.13 3.49 -4.42
CA ARG A 104 -13.22 2.95 -5.80
C ARG A 104 -14.27 3.69 -6.64
N ARG A 105 -15.42 4.04 -6.06
CA ARG A 105 -16.46 4.83 -6.76
C ARG A 105 -15.97 6.23 -7.14
N GLN A 106 -15.12 6.82 -6.30
CA GLN A 106 -14.50 8.13 -6.56
C GLN A 106 -13.31 8.06 -7.53
N GLY A 107 -13.02 6.92 -8.13
CA GLY A 107 -11.97 6.80 -9.16
C GLY A 107 -10.62 6.30 -8.67
N LEU A 108 -10.43 6.06 -7.36
CA LEU A 108 -9.18 5.51 -6.84
C LEU A 108 -9.00 4.06 -7.28
N LEU A 109 -7.87 3.75 -7.92
CA LEU A 109 -7.54 2.39 -8.38
C LEU A 109 -6.48 1.69 -7.54
N SER A 110 -5.73 2.45 -6.73
CA SER A 110 -4.62 1.89 -5.95
C SER A 110 -4.52 2.53 -4.57
N PHE A 111 -3.96 1.79 -3.63
CA PHE A 111 -3.55 2.30 -2.32
C PHE A 111 -2.33 1.52 -1.82
N THR A 112 -1.49 2.17 -1.01
CA THR A 112 -0.35 1.51 -0.37
C THR A 112 -0.76 0.93 0.99
N ILE A 113 -0.35 -0.31 1.26
CA ILE A 113 -0.53 -1.02 2.52
C ILE A 113 0.78 -1.69 2.93
N ASN A 114 1.26 -1.47 4.16
CA ASN A 114 2.57 -1.96 4.58
C ASN A 114 2.50 -3.15 5.52
N LEU A 115 3.41 -4.12 5.33
CA LEU A 115 3.64 -5.24 6.24
C LEU A 115 4.40 -4.80 7.49
N GLN A 116 5.25 -3.78 7.38
CA GLN A 116 6.03 -3.23 8.48
C GLN A 116 5.89 -1.71 8.52
N GLY A 117 5.76 -1.16 9.72
CA GLY A 117 5.90 0.27 9.96
C GLY A 117 4.74 1.15 9.52
N GLY A 118 5.14 2.24 8.90
CA GLY A 118 4.36 3.46 8.83
C GLY A 118 4.52 4.28 10.11
N SER A 119 4.48 5.59 9.98
CA SER A 119 4.48 6.51 11.13
C SER A 119 3.03 6.79 11.54
N PRO A 120 2.46 6.06 12.53
CA PRO A 120 1.04 6.14 12.85
C PRO A 120 0.62 7.45 13.52
N GLN A 121 1.57 8.34 13.78
CA GLN A 121 1.36 9.71 14.23
C GLN A 121 1.70 10.75 13.14
N GLY A 122 1.88 10.33 11.90
CA GLY A 122 2.39 11.17 10.81
C GLY A 122 3.92 11.11 10.74
N TYR A 123 4.60 12.26 10.68
CA TYR A 123 6.06 12.31 10.71
C TYR A 123 6.57 12.10 12.13
N SER A 124 7.06 10.89 12.42
CA SER A 124 7.56 10.53 13.75
C SER A 124 9.09 10.48 13.76
N GLN A 125 9.70 11.22 14.68
CA GLN A 125 11.15 11.21 14.89
C GLN A 125 11.62 9.89 15.48
N GLU A 126 10.86 9.34 16.42
CA GLU A 126 11.10 8.06 17.07
C GLU A 126 9.93 7.12 16.83
N GLN A 127 10.21 5.82 16.83
CA GLN A 127 9.21 4.78 16.60
C GLN A 127 9.29 3.70 17.70
N PRO A 128 8.85 4.00 18.93
CA PRO A 128 8.91 3.06 20.05
C PRO A 128 7.90 1.92 19.94
N TRP A 129 6.88 2.06 19.11
CA TRP A 129 5.92 0.99 18.82
C TRP A 129 6.55 -0.14 18.01
N HIS A 130 5.93 -1.30 18.07
CA HIS A 130 6.35 -2.46 17.30
C HIS A 130 5.23 -2.88 16.33
N ASN A 131 5.23 -2.31 15.14
CA ASN A 131 4.31 -2.67 14.05
C ASN A 131 5.05 -3.42 12.94
N SER A 132 4.98 -4.75 12.97
CA SER A 132 5.67 -5.58 11.99
C SER A 132 4.96 -6.92 11.78
N ALA A 133 4.65 -7.23 10.52
CA ALA A 133 4.20 -8.55 10.12
C ALA A 133 5.34 -9.59 10.14
N PHE A 134 6.58 -9.15 10.31
CA PHE A 134 7.76 -10.03 10.37
C PHE A 134 8.16 -10.31 11.82
N ARG A 135 8.60 -11.55 12.07
CA ARG A 135 9.37 -11.90 13.26
C ARG A 135 10.84 -11.55 13.05
N THR A 136 11.65 -11.68 14.08
CA THR A 136 13.09 -11.36 14.03
C THR A 136 13.85 -12.15 12.97
N ASP A 137 13.45 -13.40 12.73
CA ASP A 137 14.02 -14.28 11.71
C ASP A 137 13.47 -14.04 10.27
N GLY A 138 12.63 -13.01 10.10
CA GLY A 138 11.98 -12.69 8.83
C GLY A 138 10.71 -13.50 8.52
N SER A 139 10.34 -14.49 9.32
CA SER A 139 9.09 -15.24 9.14
C SER A 139 7.85 -14.38 9.41
N LEU A 140 6.73 -14.72 8.78
CA LEU A 140 5.52 -13.91 8.82
C LEU A 140 4.65 -14.23 10.05
N ARG A 141 3.96 -13.20 10.56
CA ARG A 141 2.96 -13.30 11.64
C ARG A 141 1.56 -13.56 11.05
N PRO A 142 0.93 -14.69 11.34
CA PRO A 142 -0.35 -15.08 10.74
C PRO A 142 -1.47 -14.06 10.96
N GLU A 143 -1.51 -13.40 12.11
CA GLU A 143 -2.53 -12.41 12.45
C GLU A 143 -2.48 -11.15 11.57
N TYR A 144 -1.29 -10.70 11.19
CA TYR A 144 -1.12 -9.61 10.21
C TYR A 144 -1.57 -10.05 8.81
N LEU A 145 -1.18 -11.27 8.40
CA LEU A 145 -1.57 -11.81 7.11
C LEU A 145 -3.09 -12.06 6.99
N ALA A 146 -3.74 -12.45 8.08
CA ALA A 146 -5.19 -12.60 8.10
C ALA A 146 -5.90 -11.24 7.86
N ARG A 147 -5.39 -10.16 8.45
CA ARG A 147 -5.89 -8.81 8.21
C ARG A 147 -5.60 -8.35 6.79
N LEU A 148 -4.37 -8.54 6.30
CA LEU A 148 -3.99 -8.23 4.93
C LEU A 148 -4.88 -8.94 3.92
N GLY A 149 -5.10 -10.25 4.10
CA GLY A 149 -5.95 -11.04 3.23
C GLY A 149 -7.34 -10.45 3.04
N ARG A 150 -7.99 -9.95 4.11
CA ARG A 150 -9.31 -9.31 4.02
C ARG A 150 -9.30 -8.06 3.14
N ILE A 151 -8.25 -7.22 3.27
CA ILE A 151 -8.09 -6.01 2.46
C ILE A 151 -7.87 -6.39 0.99
N LEU A 152 -6.94 -7.30 0.73
CA LEU A 152 -6.60 -7.71 -0.63
C LEU A 152 -7.75 -8.44 -1.33
N ASP A 153 -8.52 -9.26 -0.62
CA ASP A 153 -9.71 -9.92 -1.15
C ASP A 153 -10.76 -8.89 -1.59
N ARG A 154 -10.93 -7.82 -0.80
CA ARG A 154 -11.87 -6.75 -1.15
C ARG A 154 -11.38 -5.92 -2.33
N ALA A 155 -10.09 -5.59 -2.38
CA ALA A 155 -9.49 -4.87 -3.49
C ALA A 155 -9.59 -5.65 -4.81
N ASP A 156 -9.27 -6.96 -4.78
CA ASP A 156 -9.42 -7.85 -5.95
C ASP A 156 -10.86 -7.86 -6.47
N ALA A 157 -11.85 -7.98 -5.57
CA ALA A 157 -13.26 -7.99 -5.95
C ALA A 157 -13.75 -6.68 -6.60
N LEU A 158 -13.04 -5.57 -6.37
CA LEU A 158 -13.38 -4.22 -6.86
C LEU A 158 -12.51 -3.76 -8.03
N GLY A 159 -11.61 -4.60 -8.55
CA GLY A 159 -10.71 -4.21 -9.65
C GLY A 159 -9.67 -3.17 -9.25
N MET A 160 -9.19 -3.23 -7.99
CA MET A 160 -8.17 -2.32 -7.48
C MET A 160 -6.80 -3.00 -7.41
N VAL A 161 -5.73 -2.20 -7.40
CA VAL A 161 -4.34 -2.65 -7.43
C VAL A 161 -3.61 -2.12 -6.19
N PRO A 162 -3.63 -2.83 -5.06
CA PRO A 162 -2.83 -2.45 -3.89
C PRO A 162 -1.31 -2.49 -4.16
N ILE A 163 -0.58 -1.54 -3.59
CA ILE A 163 0.88 -1.55 -3.45
C ILE A 163 1.18 -2.12 -2.06
N VAL A 164 1.84 -3.28 -2.00
CA VAL A 164 2.21 -3.92 -0.74
C VAL A 164 3.64 -3.56 -0.40
N GLY A 165 3.81 -2.70 0.61
CA GLY A 165 5.11 -2.32 1.18
C GLY A 165 5.60 -3.37 2.16
N LEU A 166 6.90 -3.76 2.06
CA LEU A 166 7.46 -4.78 2.92
C LEU A 166 8.14 -4.18 4.14
N PHE A 167 9.18 -3.36 3.96
CA PHE A 167 9.99 -2.84 5.06
C PHE A 167 9.78 -1.33 5.28
N TYR A 168 10.01 -0.92 6.54
CA TYR A 168 9.91 0.47 6.97
C TYR A 168 11.04 0.81 7.94
N PHE A 169 11.67 1.97 7.77
CA PHE A 169 12.71 2.46 8.68
C PHE A 169 12.18 2.60 10.13
N GLY A 170 13.05 2.37 11.12
CA GLY A 170 12.64 2.36 12.53
C GLY A 170 11.86 1.12 12.96
N GLN A 171 11.68 0.13 12.07
CA GLN A 171 11.15 -1.19 12.38
C GLN A 171 12.07 -2.31 11.89
N ASP A 172 12.94 -2.03 10.93
CA ASP A 172 13.87 -2.97 10.30
C ASP A 172 14.96 -3.47 11.26
N GLN A 173 15.34 -2.69 12.27
CA GLN A 173 16.31 -3.09 13.30
C GLN A 173 15.88 -4.33 14.11
N ARG A 174 14.61 -4.74 14.01
CA ARG A 174 14.10 -5.96 14.63
C ARG A 174 14.32 -7.23 13.81
N LEU A 175 14.91 -7.09 12.62
CA LEU A 175 15.27 -8.23 11.76
C LEU A 175 16.71 -8.65 12.04
N ASP A 176 16.95 -9.95 12.08
CA ASP A 176 18.25 -10.54 12.40
C ASP A 176 19.12 -10.66 11.13
N GLY A 177 19.54 -9.49 10.61
CA GLY A 177 20.47 -9.35 9.51
C GLY A 177 19.92 -9.72 8.11
N ASP A 178 20.84 -9.77 7.13
CA ASP A 178 20.52 -10.00 5.71
C ASP A 178 19.69 -11.28 5.45
N ALA A 179 19.94 -12.34 6.22
CA ALA A 179 19.22 -13.61 6.05
C ALA A 179 17.73 -13.46 6.40
N ALA A 180 17.41 -12.74 7.47
CA ALA A 180 16.04 -12.44 7.88
C ALA A 180 15.34 -11.51 6.89
N VAL A 181 16.03 -10.47 6.39
CA VAL A 181 15.51 -9.56 5.36
C VAL A 181 15.17 -10.34 4.08
N ARG A 182 16.09 -11.16 3.57
CA ARG A 182 15.86 -12.00 2.38
C ARG A 182 14.72 -13.01 2.59
N ARG A 183 14.63 -13.60 3.77
CA ARG A 183 13.52 -14.48 4.14
C ARG A 183 12.20 -13.73 4.12
N GLY A 184 12.15 -12.53 4.72
CA GLY A 184 10.95 -11.68 4.73
C GLY A 184 10.42 -11.41 3.32
N VAL A 185 11.30 -11.05 2.38
CA VAL A 185 10.91 -10.88 0.97
C VAL A 185 10.36 -12.18 0.38
N ARG A 186 11.10 -13.29 0.53
CA ARG A 186 10.66 -14.59 -0.02
C ARG A 186 9.31 -15.02 0.55
N ASP A 187 9.17 -15.00 1.87
CA ASP A 187 7.97 -15.49 2.53
C ASP A 187 6.75 -14.61 2.18
N ALA A 188 6.91 -13.26 2.17
CA ALA A 188 5.84 -12.33 1.80
C ALA A 188 5.38 -12.54 0.35
N VAL A 189 6.30 -12.48 -0.61
CA VAL A 189 5.97 -12.63 -2.04
C VAL A 189 5.39 -14.00 -2.33
N THR A 190 5.96 -15.08 -1.75
CA THR A 190 5.45 -16.45 -1.91
C THR A 190 4.05 -16.57 -1.33
N TRP A 191 3.79 -16.01 -0.13
CA TRP A 191 2.46 -16.03 0.47
C TRP A 191 1.43 -15.34 -0.42
N LEU A 192 1.74 -14.13 -0.92
CA LEU A 192 0.84 -13.40 -1.81
C LEU A 192 0.54 -14.18 -3.09
N LEU A 193 1.55 -14.76 -3.73
CA LEU A 193 1.39 -15.57 -4.94
C LEU A 193 0.59 -16.86 -4.65
N SER A 194 0.86 -17.55 -3.53
CA SER A 194 0.16 -18.78 -3.14
C SER A 194 -1.32 -18.56 -2.84
N ARG A 195 -1.69 -17.33 -2.44
CA ARG A 195 -3.08 -16.91 -2.29
C ARG A 195 -3.77 -16.62 -3.64
N GLY A 196 -3.02 -16.65 -4.74
CA GLY A 196 -3.52 -16.46 -6.10
C GLY A 196 -3.73 -15.01 -6.49
N TYR A 197 -3.24 -14.02 -5.71
CA TYR A 197 -3.32 -12.60 -6.11
C TYR A 197 -2.53 -12.36 -7.38
N ARG A 198 -3.06 -11.50 -8.26
CA ARG A 198 -2.44 -11.07 -9.52
C ARG A 198 -2.56 -9.56 -9.76
N ASN A 199 -3.15 -8.86 -8.81
CA ASN A 199 -3.47 -7.43 -8.86
C ASN A 199 -2.61 -6.61 -7.90
N LEU A 200 -1.39 -7.04 -7.59
CA LEU A 200 -0.53 -6.36 -6.60
C LEU A 200 0.73 -5.82 -7.25
N LEU A 201 1.18 -4.68 -6.71
CA LEU A 201 2.53 -4.15 -6.88
C LEU A 201 3.28 -4.33 -5.55
N ILE A 202 4.59 -4.53 -5.61
CA ILE A 202 5.44 -4.69 -4.42
C ILE A 202 6.36 -3.48 -4.28
N GLU A 203 6.34 -2.86 -3.11
CA GLU A 203 7.33 -1.88 -2.66
C GLU A 203 8.26 -2.57 -1.67
N ILE A 204 9.55 -2.76 -2.01
CA ILE A 204 10.50 -3.47 -1.13
C ILE A 204 10.65 -2.73 0.20
N ALA A 205 10.82 -1.43 0.15
CA ALA A 205 11.01 -0.62 1.34
C ALA A 205 10.49 0.81 1.10
N ASN A 206 9.93 1.40 2.14
CA ASN A 206 9.62 2.81 2.15
C ASN A 206 10.89 3.62 2.36
N GLU A 207 11.21 4.53 1.42
CA GLU A 207 12.34 5.45 1.54
C GLU A 207 13.66 4.75 1.87
N CYS A 208 14.14 3.90 0.97
CA CYS A 208 15.33 3.07 1.21
C CYS A 208 16.60 3.88 1.52
N ASP A 209 16.65 5.16 1.16
CA ASP A 209 17.72 6.12 1.46
C ASP A 209 17.56 6.82 2.82
N ASN A 210 16.53 6.46 3.60
CA ASN A 210 16.34 7.01 4.93
C ASN A 210 17.45 6.54 5.87
N ARG A 211 18.10 7.49 6.55
CA ARG A 211 19.25 7.23 7.42
C ARG A 211 18.94 6.35 8.64
N LYS A 212 17.67 6.19 8.99
CA LYS A 212 17.20 5.35 10.10
C LYS A 212 17.18 3.84 9.78
N TYR A 213 17.39 3.44 8.52
CA TYR A 213 17.58 2.03 8.21
C TYR A 213 18.87 1.49 8.82
N GLU A 214 18.75 0.40 9.57
CA GLU A 214 19.89 -0.32 10.15
C GLU A 214 20.38 -1.46 9.25
N GLN A 215 19.46 -2.11 8.51
CA GLN A 215 19.76 -3.23 7.62
C GLN A 215 20.44 -2.75 6.32
N PRO A 216 21.73 -3.07 6.08
CA PRO A 216 22.46 -2.57 4.90
C PRO A 216 21.83 -3.02 3.58
N LEU A 217 21.20 -4.19 3.55
CA LEU A 217 20.59 -4.76 2.35
C LEU A 217 19.38 -3.94 1.85
N ILE A 218 18.76 -3.13 2.72
CA ILE A 218 17.63 -2.27 2.36
C ILE A 218 18.09 -0.93 1.76
N LYS A 219 19.35 -0.53 1.99
CA LYS A 219 19.88 0.78 1.57
C LYS A 219 20.09 0.87 0.06
N PRO A 220 20.17 2.08 -0.53
CA PRO A 220 20.23 2.32 -1.98
C PRO A 220 21.25 1.48 -2.73
N ASP A 221 22.44 1.28 -2.14
CA ASP A 221 23.52 0.55 -2.79
C ASP A 221 23.20 -0.93 -3.03
N ARG A 222 22.31 -1.53 -2.21
CA ARG A 222 22.04 -2.97 -2.22
C ARG A 222 20.57 -3.34 -2.39
N VAL A 223 19.63 -2.40 -2.28
CA VAL A 223 18.18 -2.72 -2.32
C VAL A 223 17.74 -3.33 -3.65
N HIS A 224 18.46 -3.10 -4.74
CA HIS A 224 18.23 -3.75 -6.03
C HIS A 224 18.34 -5.28 -5.94
N GLU A 225 19.21 -5.82 -5.05
CA GLU A 225 19.29 -7.27 -4.80
C GLU A 225 17.96 -7.85 -4.28
N LEU A 226 17.21 -7.06 -3.49
CA LEU A 226 15.88 -7.46 -3.00
C LEU A 226 14.80 -7.33 -4.07
N ILE A 227 14.92 -6.35 -4.97
CA ILE A 227 14.04 -6.23 -6.15
C ILE A 227 14.22 -7.48 -7.03
N GLU A 228 15.46 -7.85 -7.35
CA GLU A 228 15.78 -9.05 -8.13
C GLU A 228 15.27 -10.32 -7.44
N LEU A 229 15.49 -10.45 -6.14
CA LEU A 229 14.99 -11.56 -5.35
C LEU A 229 13.46 -11.67 -5.45
N ALA A 230 12.74 -10.59 -5.24
CA ALA A 230 11.27 -10.60 -5.34
C ALA A 230 10.79 -10.96 -6.75
N LYS A 231 11.45 -10.44 -7.81
CA LYS A 231 11.14 -10.74 -9.21
C LYS A 231 11.46 -12.18 -9.60
N SER A 232 12.43 -12.83 -8.96
CA SER A 232 12.78 -14.24 -9.21
C SER A 232 11.73 -15.22 -8.69
N ILE A 233 10.83 -14.77 -7.80
CA ILE A 233 9.78 -15.62 -7.24
C ILE A 233 8.60 -15.66 -8.22
N VAL A 234 8.46 -16.78 -8.91
CA VAL A 234 7.42 -17.02 -9.91
C VAL A 234 6.57 -18.20 -9.45
N LEU A 235 5.26 -18.05 -9.46
CA LEU A 235 4.33 -19.13 -9.15
C LEU A 235 3.24 -19.20 -10.23
N HIS A 236 3.09 -20.38 -10.86
CA HIS A 236 2.16 -20.58 -11.97
C HIS A 236 2.34 -19.59 -13.12
N GLY A 237 3.60 -19.27 -13.47
CA GLY A 237 3.96 -18.33 -14.53
C GLY A 237 3.69 -16.86 -14.21
N HIS A 238 3.35 -16.53 -12.97
CA HIS A 238 3.09 -15.15 -12.53
C HIS A 238 4.10 -14.67 -11.48
N ARG A 239 4.55 -13.43 -11.62
CA ARG A 239 5.27 -12.64 -10.62
C ARG A 239 4.64 -11.26 -10.47
N PHE A 240 4.89 -10.60 -9.36
CA PHE A 240 4.46 -9.20 -9.19
C PHE A 240 5.46 -8.21 -9.80
N PRO A 241 5.00 -7.03 -10.28
CA PRO A 241 5.88 -5.89 -10.52
C PRO A 241 6.45 -5.39 -9.18
N VAL A 242 7.74 -5.03 -9.18
CA VAL A 242 8.50 -4.69 -7.97
C VAL A 242 9.22 -3.36 -8.13
N SER A 243 9.21 -2.54 -7.09
CA SER A 243 9.96 -1.29 -6.97
C SER A 243 10.38 -1.01 -5.52
N VAL A 244 10.96 0.16 -5.29
CA VAL A 244 11.33 0.73 -3.98
C VAL A 244 11.21 2.24 -4.04
N SER A 245 10.82 2.89 -2.95
CA SER A 245 10.76 4.36 -2.87
C SER A 245 11.99 4.97 -2.20
N TYR A 246 12.15 6.26 -2.40
CA TYR A 246 13.18 7.13 -1.83
C TYR A 246 12.53 8.26 -1.03
N ASN A 247 13.28 8.90 -0.13
CA ASN A 247 12.81 10.06 0.63
C ASN A 247 12.20 11.14 -0.29
N GLY A 248 11.34 11.96 0.26
CA GLY A 248 10.77 13.11 -0.42
C GLY A 248 11.82 13.95 -1.15
N ALA A 249 11.50 14.43 -2.34
CA ALA A 249 12.37 15.19 -3.24
C ALA A 249 13.59 14.42 -3.81
N SER A 250 13.82 13.16 -3.41
CA SER A 250 14.86 12.28 -3.97
C SER A 250 14.39 11.57 -5.24
N ILE A 251 15.34 11.08 -6.05
CA ILE A 251 15.06 10.25 -7.23
C ILE A 251 15.84 8.93 -7.13
N PRO A 252 15.35 7.85 -7.77
CA PRO A 252 16.00 6.55 -7.72
C PRO A 252 17.42 6.56 -8.28
N THR A 253 18.29 5.73 -7.72
CA THR A 253 19.65 5.50 -8.22
C THR A 253 19.66 4.62 -9.47
N PRO A 254 20.72 4.64 -10.30
CA PRO A 254 20.80 3.88 -11.55
C PRO A 254 20.57 2.37 -11.39
N ASN A 255 21.08 1.75 -10.32
CA ASN A 255 20.87 0.32 -10.04
C ASN A 255 19.37 -0.01 -9.80
N VAL A 256 18.63 0.86 -9.13
CA VAL A 256 17.18 0.70 -8.95
C VAL A 256 16.44 0.95 -10.25
N VAL A 257 16.79 2.02 -10.99
CA VAL A 257 16.15 2.34 -12.29
C VAL A 257 16.31 1.20 -13.29
N ALA A 258 17.50 0.56 -13.32
CA ALA A 258 17.76 -0.58 -14.20
C ALA A 258 16.98 -1.85 -13.82
N THR A 259 16.63 -2.01 -12.54
CA THR A 259 16.12 -3.27 -11.99
C THR A 259 14.61 -3.26 -11.77
N ALA A 260 14.04 -2.12 -11.36
CA ALA A 260 12.63 -1.99 -11.02
C ALA A 260 11.70 -2.13 -12.24
N ASP A 261 10.47 -2.59 -12.01
CA ASP A 261 9.43 -2.68 -13.05
C ASP A 261 8.63 -1.38 -13.19
N TYR A 262 8.61 -0.55 -12.17
CA TYR A 262 8.04 0.80 -12.13
C TYR A 262 8.84 1.63 -11.12
N LEU A 263 8.78 2.95 -11.19
CA LEU A 263 9.58 3.83 -10.36
C LEU A 263 8.71 4.56 -9.35
N LEU A 264 9.04 4.44 -8.06
CA LEU A 264 8.34 5.12 -6.97
C LEU A 264 9.06 6.40 -6.58
N LEU A 265 8.29 7.47 -6.43
CA LEU A 265 8.74 8.78 -5.97
C LEU A 265 7.87 9.25 -4.79
N HIS A 266 8.46 10.10 -3.95
CA HIS A 266 7.76 10.83 -2.88
C HIS A 266 7.85 12.33 -3.12
N GLY A 267 6.70 13.01 -3.14
CA GLY A 267 6.60 14.45 -3.33
C GLY A 267 6.74 15.26 -2.04
N ASN A 268 6.88 14.59 -0.90
CA ASN A 268 6.98 15.22 0.41
C ASN A 268 8.10 16.28 0.43
N GLY A 269 7.80 17.48 0.95
CA GLY A 269 8.74 18.58 1.00
C GLY A 269 9.00 19.28 -0.35
N VAL A 270 8.30 18.90 -1.43
CA VAL A 270 8.35 19.57 -2.72
C VAL A 270 7.18 20.55 -2.81
N HIS A 271 7.39 21.78 -2.32
CA HIS A 271 6.31 22.75 -2.14
C HIS A 271 5.74 23.34 -3.43
N GLU A 272 6.49 23.27 -4.52
CA GLU A 272 6.07 23.88 -5.80
C GLU A 272 5.80 22.80 -6.85
N PRO A 273 4.68 22.88 -7.57
CA PRO A 273 4.31 21.92 -8.61
C PRO A 273 5.39 21.71 -9.69
N ASP A 274 6.17 22.76 -10.00
CA ASP A 274 7.32 22.66 -10.91
C ASP A 274 8.42 21.74 -10.36
N GLY A 275 8.52 21.60 -9.05
CA GLY A 275 9.42 20.65 -8.40
C GLY A 275 9.04 19.21 -8.71
N ILE A 276 7.76 18.88 -8.68
CA ILE A 276 7.21 17.56 -9.05
C ILE A 276 7.51 17.26 -10.53
N ALA A 277 7.26 18.21 -11.42
CA ALA A 277 7.58 18.05 -12.85
C ALA A 277 9.09 17.78 -13.05
N ARG A 278 9.95 18.57 -12.40
CA ARG A 278 11.40 18.34 -12.44
C ARG A 278 11.84 16.98 -11.89
N MET A 279 11.19 16.47 -10.84
CA MET A 279 11.49 15.13 -10.33
C MET A 279 11.23 14.05 -11.38
N VAL A 280 10.11 14.12 -12.09
CA VAL A 280 9.79 13.19 -13.19
C VAL A 280 10.83 13.29 -14.31
N GLN A 281 11.17 14.50 -14.74
CA GLN A 281 12.15 14.75 -15.81
C GLN A 281 13.54 14.24 -15.41
N ARG A 282 14.00 14.52 -14.17
CA ARG A 282 15.27 14.02 -13.64
C ARG A 282 15.29 12.48 -13.53
N THR A 283 14.18 11.88 -13.13
CA THR A 283 14.05 10.41 -13.05
C THR A 283 14.21 9.78 -14.43
N ARG A 284 13.62 10.38 -15.46
CA ARG A 284 13.78 9.92 -16.85
C ARG A 284 15.20 10.12 -17.40
N ALA A 285 15.94 11.03 -16.82
CA ALA A 285 17.34 11.30 -17.21
C ALA A 285 18.36 10.42 -16.47
N VAL A 286 17.93 9.59 -15.51
CA VAL A 286 18.82 8.66 -14.80
C VAL A 286 19.34 7.60 -15.77
N GLU A 287 20.64 7.30 -15.68
CA GLU A 287 21.25 6.24 -16.48
C GLU A 287 20.52 4.90 -16.33
N GLY A 288 20.27 4.23 -17.44
CA GLY A 288 19.53 2.98 -17.48
C GLY A 288 18.00 3.13 -17.49
N TYR A 289 17.46 4.37 -17.49
CA TYR A 289 16.00 4.55 -17.61
C TYR A 289 15.47 3.94 -18.90
N ARG A 290 14.41 3.18 -18.76
CA ARG A 290 13.60 2.65 -19.85
C ARG A 290 12.22 3.29 -19.76
N LYS A 291 11.45 3.27 -20.84
CA LYS A 291 10.05 3.70 -20.80
C LYS A 291 9.27 2.86 -19.78
N THR A 292 9.17 3.37 -18.55
CA THR A 292 8.70 2.67 -17.35
C THR A 292 7.76 3.60 -16.59
N PRO A 293 6.66 3.09 -15.98
CA PRO A 293 5.76 3.94 -15.23
C PRO A 293 6.47 4.64 -14.07
N ILE A 294 6.20 5.92 -13.90
CA ILE A 294 6.59 6.71 -12.73
C ILE A 294 5.35 6.95 -11.89
N LEU A 295 5.44 6.69 -10.60
CA LEU A 295 4.34 6.77 -9.67
C LEU A 295 4.79 7.43 -8.37
N PHE A 296 4.21 8.57 -8.05
CA PHE A 296 4.27 9.10 -6.70
C PHE A 296 3.31 8.30 -5.82
N ASN A 297 3.79 7.65 -4.77
CA ASN A 297 2.92 6.97 -3.82
C ASN A 297 2.84 7.68 -2.45
N GLU A 298 3.49 8.84 -2.35
CA GLU A 298 3.45 9.70 -1.17
C GLU A 298 3.69 11.16 -1.57
N ASP A 299 2.70 12.03 -1.32
CA ASP A 299 2.82 13.49 -1.43
C ASP A 299 1.82 14.15 -0.49
N ASP A 300 2.31 15.03 0.39
CA ASP A 300 1.58 15.67 1.48
C ASP A 300 1.13 17.10 1.16
N HIS A 301 0.86 17.38 -0.12
CA HIS A 301 0.35 18.68 -0.58
C HIS A 301 -1.14 18.58 -0.93
N PHE A 302 -1.95 19.53 -0.43
CA PHE A 302 -3.42 19.44 -0.41
C PHE A 302 -4.12 20.60 -1.14
N ASP A 303 -3.42 21.35 -1.97
CA ASP A 303 -3.94 22.50 -2.75
C ASP A 303 -4.84 22.07 -3.93
N PHE A 304 -5.78 21.14 -3.67
CA PHE A 304 -6.64 20.54 -4.70
C PHE A 304 -7.62 21.51 -5.35
N ASP A 305 -7.87 22.65 -4.73
CA ASP A 305 -8.67 23.77 -5.24
C ASP A 305 -7.90 24.66 -6.21
N ARG A 306 -6.57 24.54 -6.29
CA ARG A 306 -5.74 25.29 -7.23
C ARG A 306 -5.67 24.56 -8.57
N PRO A 307 -5.80 25.31 -9.71
CA PRO A 307 -5.69 24.71 -11.05
C PRO A 307 -4.35 23.99 -11.28
N ARG A 308 -3.27 24.51 -10.65
CA ARG A 308 -1.93 23.94 -10.68
C ARG A 308 -1.51 23.56 -9.27
N ASN A 309 -1.37 22.28 -9.02
CA ASN A 309 -0.93 21.69 -7.75
C ASN A 309 -0.02 20.51 -8.06
N ASN A 310 0.53 19.85 -7.04
CA ASN A 310 1.44 18.72 -7.22
C ASN A 310 0.81 17.56 -8.00
N PHE A 311 -0.46 17.25 -7.73
CA PHE A 311 -1.17 16.20 -8.45
C PHE A 311 -1.29 16.52 -9.96
N THR A 312 -1.74 17.73 -10.31
CA THR A 312 -1.89 18.13 -11.71
C THR A 312 -0.55 18.24 -12.44
N ALA A 313 0.53 18.61 -11.72
CA ALA A 313 1.88 18.67 -12.29
C ALA A 313 2.43 17.27 -12.59
N ALA A 314 2.21 16.28 -11.70
CA ALA A 314 2.57 14.90 -11.97
C ALA A 314 1.84 14.34 -13.19
N VAL A 315 0.53 14.59 -13.31
CA VAL A 315 -0.30 14.16 -14.44
C VAL A 315 0.16 14.79 -15.74
N ALA A 316 0.52 16.08 -15.74
CA ALA A 316 1.03 16.77 -16.91
C ALA A 316 2.33 16.16 -17.45
N GLU A 317 3.17 15.61 -16.56
CA GLU A 317 4.37 14.85 -16.90
C GLU A 317 4.09 13.36 -17.13
N TYR A 318 2.85 12.93 -17.24
CA TYR A 318 2.46 11.53 -17.38
C TYR A 318 3.06 10.66 -16.28
N ALA A 319 2.91 11.08 -15.03
CA ALA A 319 3.23 10.31 -13.84
C ALA A 319 1.97 10.12 -12.99
N SER A 320 1.82 8.95 -12.40
CA SER A 320 0.76 8.67 -11.43
C SER A 320 1.03 9.43 -10.14
N TRP A 321 -0.03 9.80 -9.41
CA TRP A 321 0.11 10.56 -8.17
C TRP A 321 -0.64 9.90 -7.03
N GLY A 322 -0.11 10.04 -5.79
CA GLY A 322 -0.62 9.42 -4.59
C GLY A 322 -0.72 10.38 -3.40
N TYR A 323 -1.92 10.42 -2.88
CA TYR A 323 -2.31 11.22 -1.73
C TYR A 323 -1.74 10.65 -0.43
N PHE A 324 -0.92 11.44 0.28
CA PHE A 324 -0.44 11.14 1.62
C PHE A 324 -1.01 12.14 2.61
N ASP A 325 -1.81 11.66 3.55
CA ASP A 325 -2.49 12.47 4.56
C ASP A 325 -2.21 11.94 5.95
N PHE A 326 -1.76 12.79 6.84
CA PHE A 326 -1.49 12.47 8.24
C PHE A 326 -2.18 13.47 9.16
N ARG A 327 -2.47 13.04 10.39
CA ARG A 327 -3.07 13.89 11.41
C ARG A 327 -2.07 14.93 11.88
N MET A 328 -2.39 16.20 11.70
CA MET A 328 -1.60 17.33 12.17
C MET A 328 -1.95 17.67 13.63
N LYS A 329 -1.14 18.53 14.23
CA LYS A 329 -1.38 19.01 15.60
C LYS A 329 -2.75 19.69 15.70
N GLY A 330 -3.58 19.22 16.63
CA GLY A 330 -4.94 19.76 16.87
C GLY A 330 -6.05 19.11 16.05
N GLU A 331 -5.70 18.21 15.12
CA GLU A 331 -6.69 17.45 14.34
C GLU A 331 -7.16 16.19 15.07
N GLY A 332 -8.28 15.64 14.63
CA GLY A 332 -8.97 14.54 15.29
C GLY A 332 -9.00 13.23 14.51
N PHE A 333 -10.00 12.41 14.84
CA PHE A 333 -10.17 11.06 14.28
C PHE A 333 -10.50 11.05 12.79
N ASP A 334 -11.04 12.15 12.25
CA ASP A 334 -11.45 12.25 10.86
C ASP A 334 -10.31 12.55 9.88
N GLU A 335 -9.18 13.04 10.37
CA GLU A 335 -8.03 13.42 9.56
C GLU A 335 -6.96 12.33 9.53
N GLY A 336 -6.21 12.30 8.41
CA GLY A 336 -4.96 11.59 8.27
C GLY A 336 -5.06 10.09 8.08
N TYR A 337 -5.14 9.60 6.85
CA TYR A 337 -5.11 8.16 6.53
C TYR A 337 -3.85 7.44 7.01
N GLN A 338 -2.75 8.14 7.21
CA GLN A 338 -1.52 7.60 7.78
C GLN A 338 -1.64 7.37 9.30
N SER A 339 -2.55 8.08 9.98
CA SER A 339 -2.64 8.06 11.45
C SER A 339 -3.53 6.92 11.97
N VAL A 340 -3.32 6.55 13.26
CA VAL A 340 -4.10 5.47 13.91
C VAL A 340 -4.54 5.94 15.30
N PRO A 341 -5.79 5.66 15.70
CA PRO A 341 -6.91 5.22 14.87
C PRO A 341 -7.39 6.35 13.94
N VAL A 342 -8.05 6.02 12.86
CA VAL A 342 -8.56 7.01 11.91
C VAL A 342 -9.90 6.59 11.34
N ASN A 343 -10.72 7.58 10.99
CA ASN A 343 -11.89 7.38 10.14
C ASN A 343 -11.44 7.13 8.68
N TRP A 344 -11.58 5.90 8.20
CA TRP A 344 -11.21 5.50 6.84
C TRP A 344 -12.13 6.06 5.76
N GLY A 345 -13.27 6.67 6.13
CA GLY A 345 -14.17 7.35 5.19
C GLY A 345 -13.57 8.65 4.64
N ILE A 346 -14.29 9.26 3.68
CA ILE A 346 -13.94 10.57 3.09
C ILE A 346 -14.48 11.69 4.01
N SER A 347 -13.95 11.78 5.21
CA SER A 347 -14.52 12.55 6.33
C SER A 347 -13.97 13.96 6.49
N SER A 348 -12.72 14.23 6.10
CA SER A 348 -12.09 15.54 6.24
C SER A 348 -12.13 16.38 4.98
N ALA A 349 -11.84 17.68 5.09
CA ALA A 349 -11.79 18.59 3.95
C ALA A 349 -10.72 18.16 2.93
N ARG A 350 -9.51 17.78 3.40
CA ARG A 350 -8.42 17.31 2.52
C ARG A 350 -8.80 16.04 1.78
N LYS A 351 -9.39 15.07 2.48
CA LYS A 351 -9.89 13.84 1.84
C LYS A 351 -10.93 14.14 0.77
N ARG A 352 -11.91 15.01 1.07
CA ARG A 352 -12.93 15.42 0.07
C ARG A 352 -12.30 16.12 -1.13
N GLY A 353 -11.36 17.03 -0.93
CA GLY A 353 -10.67 17.73 -2.02
C GLY A 353 -9.94 16.76 -2.94
N PHE A 354 -9.18 15.80 -2.38
CA PHE A 354 -8.51 14.76 -3.15
C PHE A 354 -9.50 13.90 -3.95
N PHE A 355 -10.54 13.38 -3.29
CA PHE A 355 -11.49 12.48 -3.94
C PHE A 355 -12.37 13.20 -4.97
N GLN A 356 -12.65 14.47 -4.79
CA GLN A 356 -13.32 15.27 -5.81
C GLN A 356 -12.43 15.43 -7.04
N LEU A 357 -11.18 15.88 -6.87
CA LEU A 357 -10.27 16.08 -7.98
C LEU A 357 -9.98 14.79 -8.78
N ILE A 358 -9.71 13.67 -8.09
CA ILE A 358 -9.50 12.39 -8.77
C ILE A 358 -10.79 11.93 -9.49
N GLY A 359 -11.96 12.15 -8.89
CA GLY A 359 -13.25 11.80 -9.49
C GLY A 359 -13.51 12.58 -10.79
N GLU A 360 -13.23 13.87 -10.81
CA GLU A 360 -13.32 14.73 -12.00
C GLU A 360 -12.32 14.30 -13.08
N MET A 361 -11.05 14.11 -12.71
CA MET A 361 -9.99 13.67 -13.62
C MET A 361 -10.34 12.34 -14.29
N THR A 362 -10.78 11.38 -13.52
CA THR A 362 -11.05 10.01 -14.00
C THR A 362 -12.44 9.87 -14.63
N GLY A 363 -13.32 10.87 -14.45
CA GLY A 363 -14.71 10.84 -14.91
C GLY A 363 -15.59 9.89 -14.09
N SER A 364 -15.17 9.57 -12.87
CA SER A 364 -15.95 8.75 -11.93
C SER A 364 -17.07 9.55 -11.29
N ILE A 365 -16.94 10.87 -11.23
CA ILE A 365 -18.01 11.83 -10.90
C ILE A 365 -18.16 12.84 -12.04
N ALA A 366 -19.35 13.38 -12.22
CA ALA A 366 -19.58 14.43 -13.21
C ALA A 366 -18.85 15.71 -12.78
N THR A 367 -18.18 16.37 -13.75
CA THR A 367 -17.68 17.73 -13.54
C THR A 367 -18.88 18.68 -13.43
N PRO A 368 -18.94 19.57 -12.42
CA PRO A 368 -20.05 20.50 -12.23
C PRO A 368 -20.33 21.37 -13.45
#